data_ec683af17f9686b18c48105b2b4571ed
#
_entry.id   ec683af17f9686b18c48105b2b4571ed
#
_cell.length_a   1.000
_cell.length_b   1.000
_cell.length_c   1.000
_cell.angle_alpha   90.00
_cell.angle_beta   90.00
_cell.angle_gamma   90.00
#
_symmetry.space_group_name_H-M   'P 1'
#
loop_
_entity.id
_entity.type
_entity.pdbx_description
1 polymer ?
#
loop_
_entity_poly.entity_id
_entity_poly.type
_entity_poly.pdbx_seq_one_letter_code
_entity_poly.pdbx_strand_id
1 'polypeptide(L)'
;MRHLWKTMGLLLLAALLLGGCGRREQEQPAEVPAAGTADVEEPPEAAPAPEPDPAPEPEPDPRETAVEALLAGMSLEEKAGQLFFMKLPDVEAEEKVRDLHVGGVLLFTKDFKDAAGEWLSREAFEEKIQALQAAAGTPLLVGVDEEGGTVARASRNPNLFAEKCKSPQELFAENRWSAIGDDAAYKNRDLLSCGINVNFAPVADVSTDPEDFIYDRAFGQDAQATAEYVRWVVEHAATAAFRKVNEDGSIEDHVYRIGCVLKHFPGYGSNRDTHTGSAVDERSYEEFLEKDFLPFRAGIEAGAGAVLVSHNIVTCMDGELPASLSPAVHQVLREELGFEGVAITDDLAMGAVGSYAKEGSAAVLAVLAGNDMVITGSAGSQVQSVVDAVAGGVLEESAVDQAVRRVLGWKY
;
A
#
# COMPACT_ATOMS: atom_id res chain seq x y z
N MET A 1 5.50 58.31 24.04
CA MET A 1 4.84 58.45 25.34
C MET A 1 4.66 57.05 25.88
N ARG A 2 5.58 56.64 26.76
CA ARG A 2 5.34 56.47 28.23
C ARG A 2 4.28 55.40 28.50
N HIS A 3 4.45 54.34 29.21
CA HIS A 3 5.30 53.74 30.23
C HIS A 3 4.63 52.42 30.59
N LEU A 4 5.35 51.31 30.70
CA LEU A 4 5.85 50.66 31.93
C LEU A 4 4.76 50.28 32.96
N TRP A 5 4.79 49.03 33.37
CA TRP A 5 4.86 48.50 34.75
C TRP A 5 4.79 46.98 34.63
N LYS A 6 5.85 46.21 34.80
CA LYS A 6 6.58 45.80 36.04
C LYS A 6 5.76 44.86 36.93
N THR A 7 6.11 43.59 36.86
CA THR A 7 6.78 42.79 37.90
C THR A 7 6.02 42.28 39.10
N MET A 8 6.37 41.06 39.44
CA MET A 8 6.52 40.43 40.77
C MET A 8 5.36 39.60 41.35
N GLY A 9 5.73 38.41 41.75
CA GLY A 9 5.07 37.65 42.78
C GLY A 9 5.44 36.20 42.90
N LEU A 10 6.70 35.95 43.28
CA LEU A 10 7.15 34.66 43.85
C LEU A 10 6.62 34.54 45.27
N LEU A 11 6.01 33.40 45.66
CA LEU A 11 5.94 32.99 47.07
C LEU A 11 5.82 31.46 47.16
N LEU A 12 6.91 30.89 47.72
CA LEU A 12 7.00 29.57 48.39
C LEU A 12 5.97 29.48 49.51
N LEU A 13 5.40 28.32 49.74
CA LEU A 13 5.03 27.86 51.07
C LEU A 13 5.30 26.36 51.24
N ALA A 14 6.37 26.08 51.97
CA ALA A 14 6.63 24.79 52.57
C ALA A 14 5.86 24.69 53.89
N ALA A 15 5.20 23.57 54.11
CA ALA A 15 4.72 23.20 55.45
C ALA A 15 5.07 21.74 55.73
N LEU A 16 6.03 21.60 56.60
CA LEU A 16 6.31 20.41 57.39
C LEU A 16 5.14 20.08 58.32
N LEU A 17 4.78 18.82 58.48
CA LEU A 17 4.28 18.30 59.76
C LEU A 17 4.81 16.91 59.96
N LEU A 18 5.52 16.81 61.06
CA LEU A 18 6.10 15.68 61.78
C LEU A 18 4.99 14.84 62.42
N GLY A 19 5.23 13.55 62.53
CA GLY A 19 4.67 12.81 63.64
C GLY A 19 4.29 11.36 63.37
N GLY A 20 5.04 10.43 63.97
CA GLY A 20 4.56 9.08 64.20
C GLY A 20 5.59 7.96 64.11
N CYS A 21 6.58 7.97 64.98
CA CYS A 21 7.39 6.75 65.31
C CYS A 21 6.49 5.70 65.98
N GLY A 22 6.32 4.54 65.33
CA GLY A 22 5.86 3.34 65.93
C GLY A 22 6.92 2.26 65.80
N ARG A 23 7.70 2.08 66.89
CA ARG A 23 8.68 1.03 67.11
C ARG A 23 7.92 -0.26 67.32
N ARG A 24 8.06 -1.25 66.48
CA ARG A 24 7.65 -2.65 66.77
C ARG A 24 8.88 -3.42 67.11
N GLU A 25 8.90 -3.88 68.36
CA GLU A 25 9.90 -4.76 68.94
C GLU A 25 10.00 -6.08 68.18
N GLN A 26 11.23 -6.53 67.96
CA GLN A 26 11.54 -7.88 67.55
C GLN A 26 11.38 -8.80 68.72
N GLU A 27 10.38 -9.69 68.72
CA GLU A 27 10.34 -10.87 69.56
C GLU A 27 11.24 -11.96 68.98
N GLN A 28 12.25 -12.38 69.76
CA GLN A 28 13.05 -13.59 69.50
C GLN A 28 12.17 -14.83 69.69
N PRO A 29 12.27 -15.82 68.79
CA PRO A 29 11.63 -17.10 69.04
C PRO A 29 12.41 -17.89 70.06
N ALA A 30 11.68 -18.47 71.08
CA ALA A 30 12.18 -19.34 72.09
C ALA A 30 12.72 -20.66 71.49
N GLU A 31 13.83 -21.14 72.06
CA GLU A 31 14.38 -22.48 71.82
C GLU A 31 13.39 -23.55 72.21
N VAL A 32 13.10 -24.50 71.31
CA VAL A 32 12.41 -25.75 71.57
C VAL A 32 13.43 -26.90 71.54
N PRO A 33 13.43 -27.81 72.54
CA PRO A 33 14.46 -28.85 72.65
C PRO A 33 14.35 -29.90 71.55
N ALA A 34 15.49 -30.42 71.13
CA ALA A 34 15.64 -31.48 70.15
C ALA A 34 14.92 -32.79 70.60
N ALA A 35 14.01 -33.28 69.81
CA ALA A 35 13.44 -34.62 69.89
C ALA A 35 13.75 -35.36 68.54
N GLY A 36 14.20 -36.55 68.76
CA GLY A 36 14.59 -37.68 67.94
C GLY A 36 14.36 -37.68 66.45
N THR A 37 15.44 -38.08 65.79
CA THR A 37 15.46 -38.51 64.37
C THR A 37 14.52 -39.70 64.18
N ALA A 38 13.40 -39.47 63.51
CA ALA A 38 12.65 -40.53 62.83
C ALA A 38 12.99 -40.44 61.36
N ASP A 39 13.46 -41.51 60.74
CA ASP A 39 13.67 -41.71 59.36
C ASP A 39 12.33 -41.44 58.61
N VAL A 40 12.27 -40.33 57.89
CA VAL A 40 11.17 -40.07 56.95
C VAL A 40 11.64 -40.58 55.56
N GLU A 41 11.11 -41.72 55.17
CA GLU A 41 11.23 -42.17 53.76
C GLU A 41 10.69 -41.06 52.84
N GLU A 42 11.53 -40.56 51.92
CA GLU A 42 11.14 -39.68 50.84
C GLU A 42 10.07 -40.39 49.98
N PRO A 43 8.94 -39.73 49.68
CA PRO A 43 7.98 -40.31 48.73
C PRO A 43 8.62 -40.45 47.36
N PRO A 44 8.31 -41.51 46.61
CA PRO A 44 8.89 -41.73 45.28
C PRO A 44 8.59 -40.54 44.35
N GLU A 45 9.64 -40.11 43.69
CA GLU A 45 9.58 -39.04 42.68
C GLU A 45 8.48 -39.37 41.66
N ALA A 46 7.47 -38.51 41.57
CA ALA A 46 6.38 -38.68 40.61
C ALA A 46 6.93 -38.69 39.20
N ALA A 47 6.61 -39.68 38.41
CA ALA A 47 6.97 -39.75 36.99
C ALA A 47 6.54 -38.45 36.29
N PRO A 48 7.37 -37.89 35.37
CA PRO A 48 7.01 -36.69 34.62
C PRO A 48 5.67 -36.91 33.92
N ALA A 49 4.79 -35.92 34.02
CA ALA A 49 3.53 -35.92 33.30
C ALA A 49 3.84 -36.01 31.78
N PRO A 50 3.05 -36.76 31.02
CA PRO A 50 3.23 -36.83 29.59
C PRO A 50 3.17 -35.40 28.99
N GLU A 51 4.10 -35.07 28.09
CA GLU A 51 4.06 -33.83 27.35
C GLU A 51 2.70 -33.72 26.64
N PRO A 52 2.05 -32.54 26.65
CA PRO A 52 0.80 -32.36 25.93
C PRO A 52 1.05 -32.62 24.44
N ASP A 53 0.12 -33.35 23.82
CA ASP A 53 0.14 -33.59 22.39
C ASP A 53 0.32 -32.21 21.66
N PRO A 54 1.15 -32.14 20.61
CA PRO A 54 1.30 -30.92 19.85
C PRO A 54 -0.08 -30.46 19.34
N ALA A 55 -0.36 -29.17 19.49
CA ALA A 55 -1.60 -28.61 18.98
C ALA A 55 -1.71 -28.94 17.49
N PRO A 56 -2.90 -29.29 16.97
CA PRO A 56 -3.07 -29.56 15.56
C PRO A 56 -2.58 -28.33 14.77
N GLU A 57 -1.84 -28.56 13.69
CA GLU A 57 -1.44 -27.50 12.77
C GLU A 57 -2.71 -26.77 12.28
N PRO A 58 -2.69 -25.42 12.23
CA PRO A 58 -3.83 -24.67 11.73
C PRO A 58 -4.15 -25.13 10.31
N GLU A 59 -5.44 -25.33 10.02
CA GLU A 59 -5.87 -25.61 8.65
C GLU A 59 -5.43 -24.46 7.73
N PRO A 60 -4.88 -24.76 6.53
CA PRO A 60 -4.44 -23.73 5.61
C PRO A 60 -5.61 -22.81 5.24
N ASP A 61 -5.34 -21.50 5.09
CA ASP A 61 -6.34 -20.53 4.67
C ASP A 61 -6.90 -20.96 3.31
N PRO A 62 -8.23 -21.13 3.17
CA PRO A 62 -8.85 -21.49 1.89
C PRO A 62 -8.46 -20.55 0.74
N ARG A 63 -8.21 -19.28 1.05
CA ARG A 63 -7.76 -18.26 0.08
C ARG A 63 -6.35 -18.57 -0.41
N GLU A 64 -5.41 -18.83 0.49
CA GLU A 64 -4.04 -19.21 0.14
C GLU A 64 -4.03 -20.50 -0.69
N THR A 65 -4.83 -21.48 -0.30
CA THR A 65 -4.97 -22.74 -1.05
C THR A 65 -5.47 -22.49 -2.47
N ALA A 66 -6.45 -21.58 -2.66
CA ALA A 66 -6.97 -21.24 -3.98
C ALA A 66 -5.93 -20.49 -4.84
N VAL A 67 -5.15 -19.57 -4.24
CA VAL A 67 -4.07 -18.85 -4.92
C VAL A 67 -2.99 -19.83 -5.41
N GLU A 68 -2.54 -20.76 -4.56
CA GLU A 68 -1.55 -21.76 -4.94
C GLU A 68 -2.04 -22.68 -6.06
N ALA A 69 -3.30 -23.09 -6.02
CA ALA A 69 -3.88 -23.92 -7.08
C ALA A 69 -3.97 -23.18 -8.42
N LEU A 70 -4.30 -21.88 -8.40
CA LEU A 70 -4.30 -21.05 -9.60
C LEU A 70 -2.90 -20.88 -10.15
N LEU A 71 -1.95 -20.51 -9.32
CA LEU A 71 -0.53 -20.32 -9.70
C LEU A 71 0.05 -21.59 -10.33
N ALA A 72 -0.19 -22.75 -9.74
CA ALA A 72 0.28 -24.03 -10.24
C ALA A 72 -0.30 -24.42 -11.60
N GLY A 73 -1.46 -23.86 -11.97
CA GLY A 73 -2.12 -24.10 -13.27
C GLY A 73 -1.68 -23.15 -14.37
N MET A 74 -0.93 -22.08 -14.07
CA MET A 74 -0.53 -21.05 -15.04
C MET A 74 0.71 -21.46 -15.85
N SER A 75 0.68 -21.17 -17.16
CA SER A 75 1.88 -21.15 -18.00
C SER A 75 2.80 -19.97 -17.64
N LEU A 76 4.06 -20.01 -18.12
CA LEU A 76 4.99 -18.90 -17.90
C LEU A 76 4.50 -17.60 -18.52
N GLU A 77 3.87 -17.66 -19.69
CA GLU A 77 3.28 -16.48 -20.36
C GLU A 77 2.13 -15.89 -19.54
N GLU A 78 1.26 -16.73 -18.98
CA GLU A 78 0.19 -16.29 -18.09
C GLU A 78 0.74 -15.67 -16.81
N LYS A 79 1.75 -16.29 -16.18
CA LYS A 79 2.43 -15.73 -15.02
C LYS A 79 3.09 -14.39 -15.33
N ALA A 80 3.84 -14.30 -16.43
CA ALA A 80 4.48 -13.06 -16.85
C ALA A 80 3.46 -11.94 -17.09
N GLY A 81 2.34 -12.26 -17.74
CA GLY A 81 1.25 -11.29 -17.96
C GLY A 81 0.67 -10.72 -16.67
N GLN A 82 0.54 -11.53 -15.61
CA GLN A 82 0.03 -11.06 -14.32
C GLN A 82 0.87 -9.95 -13.69
N LEU A 83 2.13 -9.82 -14.05
CA LEU A 83 3.02 -8.78 -13.53
C LEU A 83 2.78 -7.40 -14.15
N PHE A 84 1.77 -7.22 -14.99
CA PHE A 84 1.56 -5.96 -15.70
C PHE A 84 0.23 -5.29 -15.37
N PHE A 85 0.35 -4.02 -14.95
CA PHE A 85 -0.70 -3.02 -15.08
C PHE A 85 -0.53 -2.32 -16.44
N MET A 86 -1.32 -2.75 -17.42
CA MET A 86 -1.28 -2.19 -18.77
C MET A 86 -2.08 -0.86 -18.82
N LYS A 87 -1.46 0.23 -19.27
CA LYS A 87 -2.21 1.44 -19.64
C LYS A 87 -3.19 1.06 -20.74
N LEU A 88 -4.48 1.34 -20.55
CA LEU A 88 -5.50 0.89 -21.48
C LEU A 88 -5.24 1.45 -22.88
N PRO A 89 -5.05 0.58 -23.89
CA PRO A 89 -4.81 1.03 -25.26
C PRO A 89 -6.11 1.55 -25.90
N ASP A 90 -5.97 2.43 -26.90
CA ASP A 90 -7.12 3.02 -27.59
C ASP A 90 -7.80 2.03 -28.54
N VAL A 91 -7.11 0.97 -28.93
CA VAL A 91 -7.61 -0.07 -29.85
C VAL A 91 -7.22 -1.45 -29.37
N GLU A 92 -8.05 -2.47 -29.69
CA GLU A 92 -7.78 -3.88 -29.40
C GLU A 92 -7.60 -4.16 -27.88
N ALA A 93 -8.32 -3.42 -27.03
CA ALA A 93 -8.12 -3.50 -25.58
C ALA A 93 -8.42 -4.90 -25.02
N GLU A 94 -9.58 -5.48 -25.39
CA GLU A 94 -9.98 -6.83 -24.96
C GLU A 94 -9.05 -7.91 -25.53
N GLU A 95 -8.63 -7.76 -26.79
CA GLU A 95 -7.68 -8.68 -27.41
C GLU A 95 -6.35 -8.68 -26.66
N LYS A 96 -5.82 -7.49 -26.34
CA LYS A 96 -4.55 -7.36 -25.61
C LYS A 96 -4.66 -7.87 -24.16
N VAL A 97 -5.80 -7.63 -23.49
CA VAL A 97 -6.03 -8.18 -22.15
C VAL A 97 -5.97 -9.71 -22.20
N ARG A 98 -6.66 -10.33 -23.17
CA ARG A 98 -6.72 -11.78 -23.36
C ARG A 98 -5.36 -12.35 -23.73
N ASP A 99 -4.74 -11.81 -24.79
CA ASP A 99 -3.57 -12.41 -25.42
C ASP A 99 -2.28 -12.19 -24.61
N LEU A 100 -2.21 -11.13 -23.78
CA LEU A 100 -1.08 -10.85 -22.92
C LEU A 100 -1.30 -11.30 -21.47
N HIS A 101 -2.48 -11.79 -21.13
CA HIS A 101 -2.83 -12.25 -19.78
C HIS A 101 -2.56 -11.23 -18.67
N VAL A 102 -2.73 -9.92 -18.96
CA VAL A 102 -2.33 -8.86 -18.03
C VAL A 102 -3.04 -8.96 -16.69
N GLY A 103 -2.32 -8.67 -15.61
CA GLY A 103 -2.83 -8.67 -14.25
C GLY A 103 -3.81 -7.55 -13.97
N GLY A 104 -3.65 -6.40 -14.65
CA GLY A 104 -4.52 -5.24 -14.50
C GLY A 104 -4.44 -4.25 -15.66
N VAL A 105 -5.40 -3.33 -15.68
CA VAL A 105 -5.42 -2.17 -16.59
C VAL A 105 -5.51 -0.88 -15.80
N LEU A 106 -4.75 0.14 -16.22
CA LEU A 106 -4.76 1.48 -15.64
C LEU A 106 -5.51 2.44 -16.56
N LEU A 107 -6.53 3.08 -16.01
CA LEU A 107 -7.42 3.99 -16.72
C LEU A 107 -6.97 5.45 -16.54
N PHE A 108 -7.02 6.18 -17.63
CA PHE A 108 -6.78 7.63 -17.68
C PHE A 108 -8.05 8.39 -18.11
N THR A 109 -8.05 9.70 -18.04
CA THR A 109 -9.21 10.54 -18.38
C THR A 109 -9.81 10.23 -19.77
N LYS A 110 -8.97 9.84 -20.75
CA LYS A 110 -9.41 9.44 -22.10
C LYS A 110 -10.33 8.21 -22.07
N ASP A 111 -10.10 7.31 -21.13
CA ASP A 111 -10.80 6.03 -21.09
C ASP A 111 -12.24 6.14 -20.58
N PHE A 112 -12.60 7.30 -20.02
CA PHE A 112 -13.95 7.69 -19.62
C PHE A 112 -14.71 8.43 -20.72
N LYS A 113 -14.17 8.47 -21.94
CA LYS A 113 -14.71 9.20 -23.07
C LYS A 113 -14.90 8.27 -24.26
N ASP A 114 -15.85 8.62 -25.13
CA ASP A 114 -16.03 7.98 -26.42
C ASP A 114 -15.06 8.52 -27.49
N ALA A 115 -15.16 8.00 -28.70
CA ALA A 115 -14.33 8.41 -29.85
C ALA A 115 -14.55 9.87 -30.29
N ALA A 116 -15.68 10.49 -29.91
CA ALA A 116 -15.96 11.90 -30.15
C ALA A 116 -15.40 12.82 -29.04
N GLY A 117 -14.88 12.24 -27.97
CA GLY A 117 -14.35 12.96 -26.80
C GLY A 117 -15.42 13.33 -25.78
N GLU A 118 -16.65 12.84 -25.94
CA GLU A 118 -17.73 13.04 -24.99
C GLU A 118 -17.66 12.02 -23.83
N TRP A 119 -18.19 12.40 -22.65
CA TRP A 119 -18.20 11.53 -21.50
C TRP A 119 -19.13 10.34 -21.71
N LEU A 120 -18.64 9.13 -21.47
CA LEU A 120 -19.44 7.91 -21.49
C LEU A 120 -20.57 8.00 -20.47
N SER A 121 -21.75 7.44 -20.81
CA SER A 121 -22.77 7.16 -19.82
C SER A 121 -22.29 6.11 -18.83
N ARG A 122 -22.96 5.98 -17.69
CA ARG A 122 -22.64 4.93 -16.71
C ARG A 122 -22.72 3.54 -17.34
N GLU A 123 -23.79 3.27 -18.05
CA GLU A 123 -24.05 1.98 -18.70
C GLU A 123 -22.95 1.65 -19.73
N ALA A 124 -22.58 2.60 -20.59
CA ALA A 124 -21.54 2.41 -21.59
C ALA A 124 -20.16 2.19 -20.96
N PHE A 125 -19.87 2.85 -19.82
CA PHE A 125 -18.62 2.64 -19.09
C PHE A 125 -18.61 1.26 -18.41
N GLU A 126 -19.69 0.86 -17.76
CA GLU A 126 -19.83 -0.46 -17.11
C GLU A 126 -19.73 -1.59 -18.13
N GLU A 127 -20.36 -1.47 -19.32
CA GLU A 127 -20.23 -2.42 -20.43
C GLU A 127 -18.77 -2.56 -20.88
N LYS A 128 -18.05 -1.44 -21.01
CA LYS A 128 -16.61 -1.44 -21.33
C LYS A 128 -15.79 -2.22 -20.30
N ILE A 129 -16.00 -1.97 -19.01
CA ILE A 129 -15.28 -2.69 -17.95
C ILE A 129 -15.65 -4.18 -17.92
N GLN A 130 -16.91 -4.51 -18.12
CA GLN A 130 -17.37 -5.91 -18.19
C GLN A 130 -16.73 -6.65 -19.38
N ALA A 131 -16.60 -6.00 -20.54
CA ALA A 131 -15.93 -6.59 -21.71
C ALA A 131 -14.44 -6.89 -21.42
N LEU A 132 -13.73 -5.98 -20.74
CA LEU A 132 -12.35 -6.20 -20.31
C LEU A 132 -12.24 -7.36 -19.31
N GLN A 133 -13.14 -7.41 -18.32
CA GLN A 133 -13.19 -8.52 -17.34
C GLN A 133 -13.48 -9.86 -18.01
N ALA A 134 -14.40 -9.90 -18.98
CA ALA A 134 -14.73 -11.12 -19.71
C ALA A 134 -13.58 -11.61 -20.63
N ALA A 135 -12.72 -10.71 -21.07
CA ALA A 135 -11.55 -11.05 -21.88
C ALA A 135 -10.39 -11.62 -21.02
N ALA A 136 -10.36 -11.33 -19.72
CA ALA A 136 -9.30 -11.75 -18.84
C ALA A 136 -9.44 -13.21 -18.38
N GLY A 137 -8.34 -13.95 -18.28
CA GLY A 137 -8.30 -15.32 -17.77
C GLY A 137 -8.41 -15.44 -16.25
N THR A 138 -8.06 -14.36 -15.54
CA THR A 138 -8.23 -14.20 -14.08
C THR A 138 -8.91 -12.87 -13.81
N PRO A 139 -9.53 -12.64 -12.64
CA PRO A 139 -10.09 -11.33 -12.29
C PRO A 139 -9.08 -10.21 -12.57
N LEU A 140 -9.50 -9.20 -13.32
CA LEU A 140 -8.65 -8.09 -13.73
C LEU A 140 -8.63 -7.01 -12.66
N LEU A 141 -7.45 -6.53 -12.28
CA LEU A 141 -7.32 -5.30 -11.52
C LEU A 141 -7.61 -4.11 -12.46
N VAL A 142 -8.60 -3.30 -12.11
CA VAL A 142 -8.96 -2.09 -12.86
C VAL A 142 -8.61 -0.90 -12.00
N GLY A 143 -7.52 -0.22 -12.35
CA GLY A 143 -6.93 0.86 -11.58
C GLY A 143 -7.20 2.25 -12.15
N VAL A 144 -7.24 3.23 -11.27
CA VAL A 144 -7.35 4.65 -11.62
C VAL A 144 -6.62 5.52 -10.61
N ASP A 145 -6.08 6.66 -11.05
CA ASP A 145 -5.62 7.73 -10.17
C ASP A 145 -6.81 8.62 -9.79
N GLU A 146 -7.47 8.34 -8.68
CA GLU A 146 -8.52 9.20 -8.14
C GLU A 146 -8.07 9.77 -6.78
N GLU A 147 -7.01 10.59 -6.82
CA GLU A 147 -6.48 11.27 -5.63
C GLU A 147 -7.43 12.36 -5.14
N GLY A 148 -8.10 12.99 -6.08
CA GLY A 148 -8.84 14.23 -5.91
C GLY A 148 -8.03 15.47 -6.34
N GLY A 149 -8.65 16.65 -6.32
CA GLY A 149 -7.97 17.89 -6.71
C GLY A 149 -7.45 17.87 -8.15
N THR A 150 -6.14 18.06 -8.33
CA THR A 150 -5.51 18.11 -9.65
C THR A 150 -5.47 16.75 -10.36
N VAL A 151 -5.38 15.66 -9.59
CA VAL A 151 -5.33 14.29 -10.11
C VAL A 151 -6.64 13.56 -9.78
N ALA A 152 -7.61 13.77 -10.65
CA ALA A 152 -8.89 13.09 -10.68
C ALA A 152 -9.15 12.64 -12.11
N ARG A 153 -9.63 11.42 -12.32
CA ARG A 153 -9.91 10.83 -13.64
C ARG A 153 -11.39 10.46 -13.78
N ALA A 154 -11.87 9.57 -12.93
CA ALA A 154 -13.24 9.06 -12.96
C ALA A 154 -14.25 10.13 -12.54
N SER A 155 -13.98 10.89 -11.48
CA SER A 155 -14.88 11.92 -10.97
C SER A 155 -15.03 13.15 -11.88
N ARG A 156 -14.21 13.24 -12.94
CA ARG A 156 -14.42 14.23 -14.01
C ARG A 156 -15.60 13.91 -14.90
N ASN A 157 -16.03 12.64 -14.92
CA ASN A 157 -17.20 12.23 -15.68
C ASN A 157 -18.48 12.44 -14.86
N PRO A 158 -19.32 13.41 -15.20
CA PRO A 158 -20.51 13.75 -14.43
C PRO A 158 -21.61 12.67 -14.52
N ASN A 159 -21.47 11.69 -15.42
CA ASN A 159 -22.38 10.55 -15.50
C ASN A 159 -22.01 9.43 -14.50
N LEU A 160 -20.79 9.45 -13.94
CA LEU A 160 -20.32 8.48 -12.96
C LEU A 160 -20.31 9.05 -11.54
N PHE A 161 -19.92 10.32 -11.38
CA PHE A 161 -19.80 11.00 -10.09
C PHE A 161 -20.67 12.27 -10.10
N ALA A 162 -21.34 12.54 -8.98
CA ALA A 162 -22.14 13.76 -8.83
C ALA A 162 -21.27 15.04 -8.84
N GLU A 163 -20.05 14.93 -8.29
CA GLU A 163 -19.09 16.03 -8.22
C GLU A 163 -17.66 15.48 -8.40
N LYS A 164 -16.77 16.33 -8.91
CA LYS A 164 -15.34 16.03 -8.96
C LYS A 164 -14.78 15.93 -7.55
N CYS A 165 -13.98 14.89 -7.26
CA CYS A 165 -13.34 14.70 -5.97
C CYS A 165 -12.40 15.86 -5.62
N LYS A 166 -12.47 16.33 -4.39
CA LYS A 166 -11.63 17.40 -3.83
C LYS A 166 -10.25 16.87 -3.44
N SER A 167 -9.27 17.78 -3.39
CA SER A 167 -7.96 17.43 -2.86
C SER A 167 -8.00 17.16 -1.34
N PRO A 168 -7.03 16.39 -0.80
CA PRO A 168 -6.93 16.18 0.64
C PRO A 168 -6.87 17.48 1.44
N GLN A 169 -6.20 18.49 0.91
CA GLN A 169 -6.08 19.81 1.55
C GLN A 169 -7.45 20.54 1.61
N GLU A 170 -8.22 20.50 0.51
CA GLU A 170 -9.57 21.09 0.47
C GLU A 170 -10.50 20.40 1.47
N LEU A 171 -10.51 19.05 1.49
CA LEU A 171 -11.31 18.27 2.42
C LEU A 171 -10.97 18.58 3.88
N PHE A 172 -9.68 18.64 4.20
CA PHE A 172 -9.23 18.94 5.55
C PHE A 172 -9.59 20.37 5.98
N ALA A 173 -9.54 21.34 5.06
CA ALA A 173 -9.95 22.72 5.33
C ALA A 173 -11.46 22.83 5.58
N GLU A 174 -12.28 22.00 4.95
CA GLU A 174 -13.75 22.03 5.12
C GLU A 174 -14.20 21.45 6.47
N ASN A 175 -13.90 20.22 6.76
CA ASN A 175 -14.37 19.51 7.96
C ASN A 175 -13.36 18.52 8.54
N ARG A 176 -12.07 18.82 8.41
CA ARG A 176 -11.01 18.04 9.04
C ARG A 176 -11.10 16.54 8.65
N TRP A 177 -10.93 15.67 9.62
CA TRP A 177 -10.90 14.22 9.47
C TRP A 177 -12.21 13.61 8.96
N SER A 178 -13.36 14.17 9.37
CA SER A 178 -14.66 13.66 8.92
C SER A 178 -14.81 13.76 7.40
N ALA A 179 -14.44 14.91 6.80
CA ALA A 179 -14.53 15.07 5.35
C ALA A 179 -13.60 14.11 4.60
N ILE A 180 -12.40 13.84 5.12
CA ILE A 180 -11.44 12.88 4.54
C ILE A 180 -12.00 11.45 4.60
N GLY A 181 -12.55 11.05 5.76
CA GLY A 181 -13.12 9.71 5.92
C GLY A 181 -14.36 9.50 5.04
N ASP A 182 -15.25 10.48 5.01
CA ASP A 182 -16.46 10.45 4.18
C ASP A 182 -16.10 10.37 2.68
N ASP A 183 -15.16 11.22 2.21
CA ASP A 183 -14.67 11.19 0.83
C ASP A 183 -14.06 9.84 0.48
N ALA A 184 -13.19 9.30 1.34
CA ALA A 184 -12.57 8.01 1.11
C ALA A 184 -13.60 6.89 0.98
N ALA A 185 -14.63 6.86 1.84
CA ALA A 185 -15.68 5.86 1.80
C ALA A 185 -16.56 6.01 0.54
N TYR A 186 -17.03 7.21 0.25
CA TYR A 186 -17.95 7.47 -0.86
C TYR A 186 -17.25 7.36 -2.22
N LYS A 187 -16.10 7.99 -2.39
CA LYS A 187 -15.31 7.92 -3.62
C LYS A 187 -15.00 6.47 -4.01
N ASN A 188 -14.49 5.69 -3.06
CA ASN A 188 -14.11 4.31 -3.34
C ASN A 188 -15.33 3.40 -3.58
N ARG A 189 -16.46 3.65 -2.92
CA ARG A 189 -17.71 2.96 -3.25
C ARG A 189 -18.20 3.29 -4.66
N ASP A 190 -18.12 4.54 -5.08
CA ASP A 190 -18.55 4.96 -6.41
C ASP A 190 -17.62 4.38 -7.50
N LEU A 191 -16.30 4.29 -7.25
CA LEU A 191 -15.35 3.58 -8.11
C LEU A 191 -15.73 2.09 -8.25
N LEU A 192 -15.95 1.40 -7.13
CA LEU A 192 -16.36 -0.01 -7.13
C LEU A 192 -17.66 -0.22 -7.88
N SER A 193 -18.64 0.68 -7.75
CA SER A 193 -19.93 0.59 -8.44
C SER A 193 -19.80 0.65 -9.96
N CYS A 194 -18.71 1.20 -10.48
CA CYS A 194 -18.38 1.25 -11.90
C CYS A 194 -17.43 0.13 -12.34
N GLY A 195 -17.09 -0.81 -11.45
CA GLY A 195 -16.15 -1.91 -11.73
C GLY A 195 -14.67 -1.55 -11.61
N ILE A 196 -14.33 -0.38 -11.06
CA ILE A 196 -12.95 0.02 -10.73
C ILE A 196 -12.65 -0.49 -9.32
N ASN A 197 -11.64 -1.36 -9.18
CA ASN A 197 -11.34 -2.05 -7.93
C ASN A 197 -9.97 -1.69 -7.33
N VAL A 198 -9.21 -0.81 -7.97
CA VAL A 198 -7.94 -0.27 -7.46
C VAL A 198 -7.92 1.25 -7.59
N ASN A 199 -7.64 1.95 -6.48
CA ASN A 199 -7.38 3.38 -6.50
C ASN A 199 -5.90 3.63 -6.20
N PHE A 200 -5.18 4.27 -7.13
CA PHE A 200 -3.79 4.69 -6.94
C PHE A 200 -3.73 5.93 -6.04
N ALA A 201 -4.25 5.77 -4.84
CA ALA A 201 -4.29 6.72 -3.73
C ALA A 201 -4.33 5.93 -2.40
N PRO A 202 -3.95 6.57 -1.27
CA PRO A 202 -3.58 7.98 -1.09
C PRO A 202 -2.14 8.31 -1.48
N VAL A 203 -1.89 9.61 -1.73
CA VAL A 203 -0.53 10.15 -1.82
C VAL A 203 0.04 10.24 -0.41
N ALA A 204 1.09 9.46 -0.15
CA ALA A 204 1.76 9.36 1.15
C ALA A 204 2.99 10.30 1.26
N ASP A 205 3.30 11.02 0.19
CA ASP A 205 4.41 11.98 0.17
C ASP A 205 4.17 13.12 1.15
N VAL A 206 5.24 13.48 1.87
CA VAL A 206 5.23 14.59 2.85
C VAL A 206 5.78 15.85 2.21
N SER A 207 4.92 16.85 2.00
CA SER A 207 5.31 18.18 1.55
C SER A 207 4.50 19.25 2.28
N THR A 208 5.19 20.29 2.75
CA THR A 208 4.61 21.45 3.41
C THR A 208 4.95 22.75 2.70
N ASP A 209 5.76 22.69 1.63
CA ASP A 209 6.17 23.84 0.84
C ASP A 209 5.35 23.90 -0.46
N PRO A 210 4.58 24.97 -0.68
CA PRO A 210 3.81 25.16 -1.92
C PRO A 210 4.64 25.17 -3.21
N GLU A 211 5.95 25.37 -3.12
CA GLU A 211 6.85 25.33 -4.28
C GLU A 211 7.29 23.91 -4.65
N ASP A 212 7.05 22.91 -3.80
CA ASP A 212 7.35 21.51 -4.10
C ASP A 212 6.42 20.99 -5.21
N PHE A 213 6.97 20.25 -6.16
CA PHE A 213 6.20 19.63 -7.26
C PHE A 213 5.01 18.78 -6.77
N ILE A 214 5.19 18.05 -5.66
CA ILE A 214 4.20 17.13 -5.14
C ILE A 214 3.14 17.81 -4.23
N TYR A 215 3.34 19.07 -3.82
CA TYR A 215 2.55 19.73 -2.79
C TYR A 215 1.05 19.73 -3.07
N ASP A 216 0.63 20.09 -4.29
CA ASP A 216 -0.80 20.17 -4.68
C ASP A 216 -1.51 18.80 -4.64
N ARG A 217 -0.75 17.70 -4.60
CA ARG A 217 -1.24 16.33 -4.50
C ARG A 217 -1.09 15.75 -3.11
N ALA A 218 -0.13 16.25 -2.32
CA ALA A 218 0.13 15.84 -0.95
C ALA A 218 -0.95 16.38 0.02
N PHE A 219 -0.94 15.86 1.23
CA PHE A 219 -1.84 16.34 2.30
C PHE A 219 -1.52 17.77 2.75
N GLY A 220 -0.31 18.26 2.50
CA GLY A 220 0.09 19.64 2.79
C GLY A 220 0.37 19.92 4.27
N GLN A 221 0.58 18.88 5.08
CA GLN A 221 0.89 18.96 6.50
C GLN A 221 2.20 18.22 6.81
N ASP A 222 2.62 18.24 8.09
CA ASP A 222 3.80 17.52 8.55
C ASP A 222 3.65 15.99 8.41
N ALA A 223 4.74 15.28 8.66
CA ALA A 223 4.81 13.82 8.49
C ALA A 223 3.84 13.07 9.40
N GLN A 224 3.65 13.51 10.64
CA GLN A 224 2.73 12.88 11.58
C GLN A 224 1.27 13.05 11.15
N ALA A 225 0.90 14.25 10.73
CA ALA A 225 -0.44 14.50 10.20
C ALA A 225 -0.69 13.79 8.87
N THR A 226 0.35 13.69 8.00
CA THR A 226 0.26 12.92 6.75
C THR A 226 0.11 11.41 7.03
N ALA A 227 0.80 10.87 8.03
CA ALA A 227 0.63 9.49 8.47
C ALA A 227 -0.81 9.22 8.97
N GLU A 228 -1.37 10.12 9.74
CA GLU A 228 -2.76 10.03 10.17
C GLU A 228 -3.73 10.11 8.99
N TYR A 229 -3.50 11.02 8.05
CA TYR A 229 -4.29 11.13 6.82
C TYR A 229 -4.28 9.82 6.02
N VAL A 230 -3.11 9.25 5.77
CA VAL A 230 -2.96 8.00 5.01
C VAL A 230 -3.70 6.86 5.71
N ARG A 231 -3.53 6.71 7.03
CA ARG A 231 -4.24 5.70 7.83
C ARG A 231 -5.76 5.88 7.70
N TRP A 232 -6.28 7.10 7.87
CA TRP A 232 -7.71 7.39 7.74
C TRP A 232 -8.26 7.01 6.37
N VAL A 233 -7.56 7.38 5.29
CA VAL A 233 -8.00 7.05 3.93
C VAL A 233 -8.06 5.54 3.72
N VAL A 234 -7.02 4.78 4.14
CA VAL A 234 -6.98 3.33 3.95
C VAL A 234 -8.06 2.63 4.80
N GLU A 235 -8.19 2.99 6.07
CA GLU A 235 -9.21 2.42 6.96
C GLU A 235 -10.64 2.67 6.44
N HIS A 236 -10.95 3.89 5.97
CA HIS A 236 -12.27 4.23 5.47
C HIS A 236 -12.53 3.65 4.07
N ALA A 237 -11.51 3.58 3.21
CA ALA A 237 -11.61 2.88 1.94
C ALA A 237 -11.95 1.39 2.12
N ALA A 238 -11.38 0.74 3.14
CA ALA A 238 -11.69 -0.64 3.47
C ALA A 238 -13.16 -0.85 3.90
N THR A 239 -13.86 0.20 4.33
CA THR A 239 -15.31 0.17 4.62
C THR A 239 -16.16 0.30 3.37
N ALA A 240 -15.61 0.79 2.27
CA ALA A 240 -16.28 0.87 0.99
C ALA A 240 -16.49 -0.55 0.46
N ALA A 241 -17.66 -1.09 0.69
CA ALA A 241 -18.06 -2.42 0.23
C ALA A 241 -19.17 -2.28 -0.79
N PHE A 242 -19.05 -2.99 -1.88
CA PHE A 242 -20.07 -3.07 -2.92
C PHE A 242 -20.50 -4.52 -3.13
N ARG A 243 -21.81 -4.75 -3.22
CA ARG A 243 -22.41 -6.02 -3.63
C ARG A 243 -23.22 -5.77 -4.87
N LYS A 244 -22.97 -6.54 -5.89
CA LYS A 244 -23.69 -6.43 -7.14
C LYS A 244 -25.10 -6.97 -6.97
N VAL A 245 -26.07 -6.24 -7.50
CA VAL A 245 -27.45 -6.69 -7.62
C VAL A 245 -27.64 -7.20 -9.04
N ASN A 246 -28.02 -8.46 -9.20
CA ASN A 246 -28.28 -9.08 -10.48
C ASN A 246 -29.60 -8.57 -11.09
N GLU A 247 -29.83 -8.84 -12.39
CA GLU A 247 -31.07 -8.45 -13.10
C GLU A 247 -32.34 -9.04 -12.48
N ASP A 248 -32.23 -10.19 -11.84
CA ASP A 248 -33.33 -10.85 -11.13
C ASP A 248 -33.60 -10.30 -9.72
N GLY A 249 -32.82 -9.30 -9.29
CA GLY A 249 -32.89 -8.68 -7.97
C GLY A 249 -32.15 -9.45 -6.87
N SER A 250 -31.47 -10.55 -7.18
CA SER A 250 -30.61 -11.26 -6.23
C SER A 250 -29.33 -10.46 -5.98
N ILE A 251 -28.77 -10.59 -4.76
CA ILE A 251 -27.52 -9.93 -4.37
C ILE A 251 -26.41 -10.98 -4.42
N GLU A 252 -25.31 -10.67 -5.08
CA GLU A 252 -24.12 -11.53 -5.07
C GLU A 252 -23.58 -11.69 -3.65
N ASP A 253 -23.13 -12.90 -3.31
CA ASP A 253 -22.53 -13.16 -2.01
C ASP A 253 -21.14 -12.51 -1.87
N HIS A 254 -20.46 -12.27 -3.02
CA HIS A 254 -19.15 -11.63 -3.03
C HIS A 254 -19.23 -10.15 -2.64
N VAL A 255 -18.33 -9.74 -1.74
CA VAL A 255 -18.16 -8.34 -1.31
C VAL A 255 -16.93 -7.77 -1.98
N TYR A 256 -17.15 -6.90 -2.95
CA TYR A 256 -16.05 -6.19 -3.62
C TYR A 256 -15.46 -5.14 -2.69
N ARG A 257 -14.13 -5.06 -2.64
CA ARG A 257 -13.38 -4.05 -1.90
C ARG A 257 -12.41 -3.33 -2.83
N ILE A 258 -12.09 -2.08 -2.52
CA ILE A 258 -11.10 -1.33 -3.28
C ILE A 258 -9.69 -1.61 -2.74
N GLY A 259 -8.74 -1.79 -3.65
CA GLY A 259 -7.31 -1.80 -3.31
C GLY A 259 -6.77 -0.38 -3.26
N CYS A 260 -6.16 0.02 -2.15
CA CYS A 260 -5.43 1.28 -2.03
C CYS A 260 -3.95 1.08 -2.39
N VAL A 261 -3.38 2.05 -3.12
CA VAL A 261 -1.97 2.07 -3.51
C VAL A 261 -1.31 3.29 -2.89
N LEU A 262 -0.41 3.08 -1.93
CA LEU A 262 0.38 4.16 -1.31
C LEU A 262 1.44 4.65 -2.29
N LYS A 263 1.63 5.94 -2.44
CA LYS A 263 2.60 6.51 -3.37
C LYS A 263 3.16 7.85 -2.91
N HIS A 264 4.38 8.15 -3.32
CA HIS A 264 5.33 7.44 -4.19
C HIS A 264 6.55 7.02 -3.37
N PHE A 265 6.69 5.74 -3.06
CA PHE A 265 7.77 5.23 -2.21
C PHE A 265 9.15 5.47 -2.87
N PRO A 266 10.21 5.83 -2.11
CA PRO A 266 10.27 5.98 -0.65
C PRO A 266 9.84 7.36 -0.10
N GLY A 267 9.34 8.26 -0.94
CA GLY A 267 8.91 9.62 -0.62
C GLY A 267 9.53 10.63 -1.58
N TYR A 268 8.68 11.48 -2.17
CA TYR A 268 9.10 12.41 -3.21
C TYR A 268 9.93 13.58 -2.67
N GLY A 269 9.63 14.04 -1.43
CA GLY A 269 10.26 15.22 -0.84
C GLY A 269 10.11 16.46 -1.73
N SER A 270 11.17 17.28 -1.79
CA SER A 270 11.24 18.47 -2.67
C SER A 270 11.81 18.16 -4.06
N ASN A 271 11.81 16.90 -4.49
CA ASN A 271 12.34 16.50 -5.79
C ASN A 271 11.50 17.02 -6.96
N ARG A 272 12.16 17.13 -8.14
CA ARG A 272 11.47 17.51 -9.36
C ARG A 272 10.64 16.35 -9.89
N ASP A 273 9.79 16.73 -10.85
CA ASP A 273 8.98 15.80 -11.64
C ASP A 273 9.85 14.81 -12.42
N THR A 274 9.70 13.51 -12.11
CA THR A 274 10.41 12.40 -12.78
C THR A 274 9.86 12.09 -14.18
N HIS A 275 8.73 12.68 -14.58
CA HIS A 275 8.25 12.60 -15.97
C HIS A 275 9.19 13.27 -16.95
N THR A 276 9.93 14.29 -16.51
CA THR A 276 10.80 15.10 -17.36
C THR A 276 12.27 14.69 -17.33
N GLY A 277 12.67 13.80 -16.43
CA GLY A 277 14.05 13.34 -16.29
C GLY A 277 14.33 12.74 -14.90
N SER A 278 15.58 12.38 -14.65
CA SER A 278 16.00 11.83 -13.36
C SER A 278 15.94 12.90 -12.26
N ALA A 279 15.39 12.54 -11.13
CA ALA A 279 15.44 13.30 -9.90
C ALA A 279 16.35 12.57 -8.90
N VAL A 280 17.30 13.29 -8.32
CA VAL A 280 18.26 12.74 -7.35
C VAL A 280 17.94 13.33 -5.99
N ASP A 281 17.72 12.45 -5.02
CA ASP A 281 17.46 12.76 -3.63
C ASP A 281 18.73 12.50 -2.81
N GLU A 282 19.27 13.57 -2.23
CA GLU A 282 20.50 13.51 -1.44
C GLU A 282 20.23 13.56 0.08
N ARG A 283 18.96 13.44 0.50
CA ARG A 283 18.58 13.40 1.91
C ARG A 283 19.21 12.20 2.63
N SER A 284 19.44 12.34 3.93
CA SER A 284 19.96 11.25 4.75
C SER A 284 18.91 10.17 4.99
N TYR A 285 19.35 8.97 5.33
CA TYR A 285 18.43 7.86 5.65
C TYR A 285 17.61 8.16 6.92
N GLU A 286 18.19 8.87 7.88
CA GLU A 286 17.52 9.34 9.10
C GLU A 286 16.32 10.24 8.77
N GLU A 287 16.45 11.13 7.76
CA GLU A 287 15.34 11.99 7.34
C GLU A 287 14.17 11.16 6.79
N PHE A 288 14.42 10.08 6.04
CA PHE A 288 13.39 9.16 5.59
C PHE A 288 12.71 8.43 6.75
N LEU A 289 13.49 7.95 7.74
CA LEU A 289 12.96 7.30 8.94
C LEU A 289 12.06 8.22 9.76
N GLU A 290 12.46 9.48 9.94
CA GLU A 290 11.76 10.44 10.78
C GLU A 290 10.56 11.11 10.07
N LYS A 291 10.53 11.09 8.73
CA LYS A 291 9.57 11.84 7.94
C LYS A 291 8.80 10.96 6.96
N ASP A 292 9.45 10.54 5.88
CA ASP A 292 8.75 9.97 4.71
C ASP A 292 8.21 8.56 4.99
N PHE A 293 8.86 7.75 5.81
CA PHE A 293 8.38 6.40 6.13
C PHE A 293 7.19 6.38 7.10
N LEU A 294 6.91 7.45 7.83
CA LEU A 294 5.79 7.48 8.77
C LEU A 294 4.44 7.27 8.06
N PRO A 295 4.10 7.99 6.96
CA PRO A 295 2.86 7.75 6.24
C PRO A 295 2.77 6.36 5.60
N PHE A 296 3.89 5.84 5.05
CA PHE A 296 3.90 4.48 4.48
C PHE A 296 3.64 3.41 5.55
N ARG A 297 4.33 3.48 6.70
CA ARG A 297 4.07 2.57 7.83
C ARG A 297 2.60 2.62 8.26
N ALA A 298 2.07 3.82 8.45
CA ALA A 298 0.67 3.99 8.84
C ALA A 298 -0.33 3.39 7.84
N GLY A 299 -0.06 3.53 6.54
CA GLY A 299 -0.90 2.94 5.48
C GLY A 299 -0.75 1.42 5.39
N ILE A 300 0.45 0.89 5.57
CA ILE A 300 0.73 -0.56 5.60
C ILE A 300 0.02 -1.20 6.80
N GLU A 301 0.16 -0.62 7.99
CA GLU A 301 -0.51 -1.06 9.22
C GLU A 301 -2.04 -0.99 9.11
N ALA A 302 -2.58 -0.03 8.35
CA ALA A 302 -4.00 0.11 8.05
C ALA A 302 -4.51 -0.90 7.00
N GLY A 303 -3.61 -1.66 6.34
CA GLY A 303 -3.97 -2.71 5.39
C GLY A 303 -3.96 -2.27 3.92
N ALA A 304 -3.16 -1.28 3.53
CA ALA A 304 -2.96 -0.95 2.12
C ALA A 304 -2.43 -2.15 1.34
N GLY A 305 -3.09 -2.50 0.23
CA GLY A 305 -2.76 -3.70 -0.55
C GLY A 305 -1.54 -3.54 -1.44
N ALA A 306 -1.19 -2.30 -1.81
CA ALA A 306 -0.06 -2.05 -2.71
C ALA A 306 0.70 -0.77 -2.36
N VAL A 307 1.97 -0.73 -2.80
CA VAL A 307 2.87 0.44 -2.74
C VAL A 307 3.44 0.69 -4.13
N LEU A 308 3.31 1.91 -4.62
CA LEU A 308 3.92 2.35 -5.86
C LEU A 308 5.30 2.96 -5.58
N VAL A 309 6.32 2.42 -6.26
CA VAL A 309 7.73 2.83 -6.12
C VAL A 309 8.10 3.82 -7.21
N SER A 310 8.60 4.98 -6.80
CA SER A 310 8.96 6.10 -7.68
C SER A 310 10.22 5.84 -8.51
N HIS A 311 10.50 6.76 -9.45
CA HIS A 311 11.72 6.73 -10.25
C HIS A 311 12.81 7.70 -9.75
N ASN A 312 12.70 8.21 -8.52
CA ASN A 312 13.76 9.00 -7.89
C ASN A 312 15.00 8.13 -7.62
N ILE A 313 16.19 8.69 -7.81
CA ILE A 313 17.44 8.11 -7.32
C ILE A 313 17.64 8.62 -5.90
N VAL A 314 17.64 7.72 -4.92
CA VAL A 314 17.76 8.07 -3.48
C VAL A 314 19.12 7.64 -2.98
N THR A 315 20.05 8.59 -2.93
CA THR A 315 21.49 8.32 -2.76
C THR A 315 21.86 7.59 -1.46
N CYS A 316 21.08 7.79 -0.40
CA CYS A 316 21.30 7.10 0.87
C CYS A 316 20.85 5.62 0.88
N MET A 317 20.12 5.17 -0.15
CA MET A 317 19.70 3.78 -0.32
C MET A 317 20.38 3.16 -1.55
N ASP A 318 20.35 3.86 -2.71
CA ASP A 318 20.99 3.47 -3.95
C ASP A 318 21.31 4.72 -4.78
N GLY A 319 22.61 5.01 -4.94
CA GLY A 319 23.06 6.20 -5.68
C GLY A 319 23.12 6.02 -7.20
N GLU A 320 22.86 4.81 -7.71
CA GLU A 320 23.04 4.47 -9.12
C GLU A 320 21.71 4.19 -9.85
N LEU A 321 20.76 3.53 -9.17
CA LEU A 321 19.51 3.11 -9.77
C LEU A 321 18.32 3.94 -9.26
N PRO A 322 17.31 4.17 -10.12
CA PRO A 322 16.01 4.68 -9.66
C PRO A 322 15.40 3.72 -8.63
N ALA A 323 14.66 4.24 -7.65
CA ALA A 323 14.05 3.47 -6.59
C ALA A 323 13.25 2.25 -7.11
N SER A 324 12.48 2.42 -8.18
CA SER A 324 11.72 1.33 -8.83
C SER A 324 12.58 0.24 -9.47
N LEU A 325 13.86 0.50 -9.71
CA LEU A 325 14.81 -0.48 -10.29
C LEU A 325 15.89 -0.90 -9.28
N SER A 326 15.82 -0.45 -8.03
CA SER A 326 16.80 -0.69 -6.99
C SER A 326 16.39 -1.84 -6.05
N PRO A 327 17.13 -2.95 -6.01
CA PRO A 327 16.91 -3.99 -5.00
C PRO A 327 17.06 -3.47 -3.57
N ALA A 328 17.96 -2.51 -3.33
CA ALA A 328 18.17 -1.96 -2.00
C ALA A 328 16.94 -1.19 -1.49
N VAL A 329 16.27 -0.42 -2.35
CA VAL A 329 15.02 0.27 -1.99
C VAL A 329 13.90 -0.71 -1.71
N HIS A 330 13.79 -1.80 -2.49
CA HIS A 330 12.81 -2.85 -2.24
C HIS A 330 13.10 -3.61 -0.94
N GLN A 331 14.37 -3.82 -0.61
CA GLN A 331 14.76 -4.41 0.67
C GLN A 331 14.29 -3.52 1.84
N VAL A 332 14.46 -2.20 1.75
CA VAL A 332 13.91 -1.26 2.76
C VAL A 332 12.40 -1.40 2.87
N LEU A 333 11.66 -1.46 1.75
CA LEU A 333 10.21 -1.63 1.77
C LEU A 333 9.81 -2.94 2.45
N ARG A 334 10.49 -4.05 2.14
CA ARG A 334 10.17 -5.38 2.66
C ARG A 334 10.61 -5.60 4.10
N GLU A 335 11.86 -5.25 4.43
CA GLU A 335 12.47 -5.59 5.72
C GLU A 335 12.27 -4.49 6.76
N GLU A 336 12.46 -3.21 6.38
CA GLU A 336 12.35 -2.09 7.32
C GLU A 336 10.89 -1.68 7.57
N LEU A 337 10.05 -1.66 6.52
CA LEU A 337 8.64 -1.32 6.66
C LEU A 337 7.73 -2.55 6.82
N GLY A 338 8.24 -3.76 6.64
CA GLY A 338 7.50 -5.01 6.80
C GLY A 338 6.37 -5.20 5.77
N PHE A 339 6.51 -4.63 4.57
CA PHE A 339 5.45 -4.68 3.58
C PHE A 339 5.41 -6.04 2.85
N GLU A 340 4.31 -6.75 2.94
CA GLU A 340 4.10 -8.05 2.30
C GLU A 340 3.19 -7.99 1.06
N GLY A 341 2.55 -6.84 0.81
CA GLY A 341 1.64 -6.64 -0.33
C GLY A 341 2.35 -6.42 -1.66
N VAL A 342 1.63 -5.91 -2.65
CA VAL A 342 2.09 -5.75 -4.03
C VAL A 342 2.94 -4.49 -4.20
N ALA A 343 4.21 -4.63 -4.56
CA ALA A 343 5.07 -3.51 -4.99
C ALA A 343 4.87 -3.26 -6.48
N ILE A 344 4.57 -2.01 -6.86
CA ILE A 344 4.26 -1.63 -8.24
C ILE A 344 5.22 -0.52 -8.67
N THR A 345 5.80 -0.57 -9.88
CA THR A 345 6.58 0.56 -10.40
C THR A 345 5.67 1.75 -10.72
N ASP A 346 6.20 2.96 -10.69
CA ASP A 346 5.63 4.05 -11.50
C ASP A 346 5.75 3.72 -13.00
N ASP A 347 5.15 4.52 -13.88
CA ASP A 347 5.08 4.23 -15.32
C ASP A 347 6.48 4.17 -15.97
N LEU A 348 6.87 2.99 -16.46
CA LEU A 348 8.17 2.79 -17.12
C LEU A 348 8.38 3.60 -18.41
N ALA A 349 7.34 4.26 -18.92
CA ALA A 349 7.47 5.22 -20.03
C ALA A 349 8.04 6.57 -19.61
N MET A 350 8.19 6.82 -18.29
CA MET A 350 8.73 8.08 -17.78
C MET A 350 10.21 8.25 -18.14
N GLY A 351 10.61 9.51 -18.41
CA GLY A 351 11.96 9.84 -18.88
C GLY A 351 13.09 9.40 -17.93
N ALA A 352 12.83 9.29 -16.64
CA ALA A 352 13.79 8.85 -15.63
C ALA A 352 14.31 7.42 -15.84
N VAL A 353 13.50 6.52 -16.44
CA VAL A 353 13.84 5.10 -16.63
C VAL A 353 14.48 4.81 -17.98
N GLY A 354 14.22 5.62 -18.98
CA GLY A 354 14.63 5.37 -20.38
C GLY A 354 16.13 5.16 -20.60
N SER A 355 16.99 5.71 -19.74
CA SER A 355 18.44 5.53 -19.83
C SER A 355 18.93 4.15 -19.33
N TYR A 356 18.17 3.51 -18.46
CA TYR A 356 18.52 2.22 -17.84
C TYR A 356 18.04 1.02 -18.66
N ALA A 357 17.08 1.24 -19.59
CA ALA A 357 16.52 0.19 -20.44
C ALA A 357 17.35 -0.09 -21.71
N LYS A 358 18.57 0.47 -21.85
CA LYS A 358 19.36 0.38 -23.10
C LYS A 358 19.87 -1.01 -23.44
N GLU A 359 20.07 -1.88 -22.46
CA GLU A 359 20.64 -3.23 -22.63
C GLU A 359 19.68 -4.35 -22.22
N GLY A 360 18.42 -4.00 -21.95
CA GLY A 360 17.41 -4.96 -21.52
C GLY A 360 16.04 -4.34 -21.37
N SER A 361 15.05 -5.15 -21.04
CA SER A 361 13.70 -4.66 -20.77
C SER A 361 13.68 -3.98 -19.39
N ALA A 362 13.11 -2.76 -19.33
CA ALA A 362 12.88 -2.08 -18.06
C ALA A 362 12.02 -2.93 -17.09
N ALA A 363 11.07 -3.70 -17.63
CA ALA A 363 10.25 -4.61 -16.83
C ALA A 363 11.08 -5.72 -16.19
N VAL A 364 12.03 -6.32 -16.92
CA VAL A 364 12.92 -7.34 -16.35
C VAL A 364 13.73 -6.77 -15.20
N LEU A 365 14.30 -5.57 -15.37
CA LEU A 365 15.04 -4.88 -14.31
C LEU A 365 14.14 -4.56 -13.09
N ALA A 366 12.91 -4.15 -13.34
CA ALA A 366 11.93 -3.86 -12.27
C ALA A 366 11.57 -5.12 -11.47
N VAL A 367 11.34 -6.26 -12.14
CA VAL A 367 11.06 -7.54 -11.47
C VAL A 367 12.28 -8.03 -10.70
N LEU A 368 13.49 -7.93 -11.28
CA LEU A 368 14.74 -8.24 -10.59
C LEU A 368 14.99 -7.37 -9.36
N ALA A 369 14.49 -6.11 -9.38
CA ALA A 369 14.57 -5.22 -8.24
C ALA A 369 13.62 -5.61 -7.10
N GLY A 370 12.56 -6.37 -7.36
CA GLY A 370 11.58 -6.82 -6.37
C GLY A 370 10.18 -6.24 -6.52
N ASN A 371 9.87 -5.61 -7.68
CA ASN A 371 8.48 -5.27 -7.98
C ASN A 371 7.68 -6.51 -8.34
N ASP A 372 6.44 -6.53 -7.91
CA ASP A 372 5.46 -7.56 -8.25
C ASP A 372 4.64 -7.18 -9.49
N MET A 373 4.46 -5.87 -9.73
CA MET A 373 3.77 -5.36 -10.92
C MET A 373 4.50 -4.17 -11.54
N VAL A 374 4.26 -3.99 -12.82
CA VAL A 374 4.89 -2.96 -13.66
C VAL A 374 3.82 -2.17 -14.41
N ILE A 375 3.84 -0.84 -14.29
CA ILE A 375 2.97 0.03 -15.11
C ILE A 375 3.66 0.33 -16.44
N THR A 376 2.98 0.02 -17.56
CA THR A 376 3.52 0.29 -18.90
C THR A 376 2.44 0.47 -19.97
N GLY A 377 2.74 1.27 -21.00
CA GLY A 377 1.97 1.33 -22.24
C GLY A 377 2.43 0.30 -23.30
N SER A 378 3.56 -0.37 -23.09
CA SER A 378 4.20 -1.30 -24.03
C SER A 378 4.14 -2.75 -23.55
N ALA A 379 3.02 -3.18 -22.96
CA ALA A 379 2.88 -4.46 -22.31
C ALA A 379 3.31 -5.66 -23.20
N GLY A 380 2.92 -5.67 -24.48
CA GLY A 380 3.23 -6.81 -25.37
C GLY A 380 4.72 -7.15 -25.47
N SER A 381 5.56 -6.15 -25.72
CA SER A 381 7.01 -6.37 -25.78
C SER A 381 7.63 -6.66 -24.41
N GLN A 382 7.09 -6.06 -23.34
CA GLN A 382 7.62 -6.20 -21.99
C GLN A 382 7.26 -7.55 -21.36
N VAL A 383 6.06 -8.08 -21.58
CA VAL A 383 5.66 -9.46 -21.19
C VAL A 383 6.58 -10.45 -21.84
N GLN A 384 6.79 -10.35 -23.17
CA GLN A 384 7.70 -11.25 -23.88
C GLN A 384 9.13 -11.18 -23.34
N SER A 385 9.61 -9.97 -22.98
CA SER A 385 10.94 -9.82 -22.39
C SER A 385 11.08 -10.54 -21.04
N VAL A 386 10.02 -10.58 -20.23
CA VAL A 386 10.02 -11.35 -18.96
C VAL A 386 10.07 -12.84 -19.24
N VAL A 387 9.26 -13.34 -20.19
CA VAL A 387 9.29 -14.74 -20.61
C VAL A 387 10.69 -15.13 -21.13
N ASP A 388 11.28 -14.33 -22.01
CA ASP A 388 12.60 -14.56 -22.56
C ASP A 388 13.70 -14.53 -21.47
N ALA A 389 13.58 -13.64 -20.47
CA ALA A 389 14.51 -13.54 -19.36
C ALA A 389 14.48 -14.80 -18.46
N VAL A 390 13.30 -15.36 -18.22
CA VAL A 390 13.16 -16.62 -17.48
C VAL A 390 13.73 -17.77 -18.30
N ALA A 391 13.35 -17.90 -19.59
CA ALA A 391 13.85 -18.92 -20.47
C ALA A 391 15.38 -18.87 -20.65
N GLY A 392 15.96 -17.67 -20.61
CA GLY A 392 17.39 -17.41 -20.68
C GLY A 392 18.16 -17.56 -19.37
N GLY A 393 17.48 -17.80 -18.25
CA GLY A 393 18.08 -17.92 -16.92
C GLY A 393 18.61 -16.61 -16.35
N VAL A 394 18.10 -15.45 -16.84
CA VAL A 394 18.40 -14.11 -16.32
C VAL A 394 17.50 -13.80 -15.12
N LEU A 395 16.25 -14.27 -15.18
CA LEU A 395 15.26 -14.13 -14.11
C LEU A 395 14.84 -15.52 -13.65
N GLU A 396 14.87 -15.77 -12.36
CA GLU A 396 14.40 -17.04 -11.79
C GLU A 396 12.87 -17.12 -11.85
N GLU A 397 12.31 -18.25 -12.34
CA GLU A 397 10.86 -18.44 -12.38
C GLU A 397 10.23 -18.33 -10.99
N SER A 398 10.94 -18.75 -9.95
CA SER A 398 10.51 -18.62 -8.56
C SER A 398 10.28 -17.19 -8.12
N ALA A 399 11.01 -16.20 -8.68
CA ALA A 399 10.78 -14.79 -8.43
C ALA A 399 9.47 -14.31 -9.10
N VAL A 400 9.20 -14.79 -10.32
CA VAL A 400 7.93 -14.56 -11.01
C VAL A 400 6.77 -15.18 -10.22
N ASP A 401 6.91 -16.42 -9.76
CA ASP A 401 5.90 -17.13 -8.96
C ASP A 401 5.58 -16.36 -7.66
N GLN A 402 6.59 -15.83 -7.00
CA GLN A 402 6.41 -15.06 -5.78
C GLN A 402 5.64 -13.74 -6.03
N ALA A 403 5.96 -13.04 -7.12
CA ALA A 403 5.26 -11.84 -7.53
C ALA A 403 3.79 -12.14 -7.89
N VAL A 404 3.56 -13.17 -8.72
CA VAL A 404 2.21 -13.60 -9.11
C VAL A 404 1.39 -14.03 -7.90
N ARG A 405 1.99 -14.74 -6.93
CA ARG A 405 1.31 -15.12 -5.67
C ARG A 405 0.77 -13.89 -4.94
N ARG A 406 1.55 -12.81 -4.80
CA ARG A 406 1.09 -11.56 -4.18
C ARG A 406 -0.02 -10.91 -5.00
N VAL A 407 0.14 -10.85 -6.32
CA VAL A 407 -0.88 -10.28 -7.22
C VAL A 407 -2.19 -11.04 -7.12
N LEU A 408 -2.17 -12.39 -7.18
CA LEU A 408 -3.35 -13.22 -6.99
C LEU A 408 -3.95 -13.04 -5.59
N GLY A 409 -3.12 -13.02 -4.55
CA GLY A 409 -3.55 -12.75 -3.19
C GLY A 409 -4.25 -11.38 -3.03
N TRP A 410 -3.90 -10.39 -3.84
CA TRP A 410 -4.56 -9.09 -3.85
C TRP A 410 -5.88 -9.09 -4.63
N LYS A 411 -6.04 -9.98 -5.62
CA LYS A 411 -7.25 -10.14 -6.44
C LYS A 411 -8.37 -10.88 -5.71
N TYR A 412 -8.02 -11.83 -4.86
CA TYR A 412 -8.92 -12.75 -4.14
C TYR A 412 -8.91 -12.50 -2.62
#